data_cc488125983f78989a1aab33e6821205
#
_entry.id   cc488125983f78989a1aab33e6821205
#
_cell.length_a   1.000
_cell.length_b   1.000
_cell.length_c   1.000
_cell.angle_alpha   90.00
_cell.angle_beta   90.00
_cell.angle_gamma   90.00
#
_symmetry.space_group_name_H-M   'P 1'
#
loop_
_entity.id
_entity.type
_entity.pdbx_description
1 polymer ?
#
loop_
_entity_poly.entity_id
_entity_poly.type
_entity_poly.pdbx_seq_one_letter_code
_entity_poly.pdbx_strand_id
1 'polypeptide(L)'
;MYSNGKKKMKIKLAHKISFILIFFFIFNCFEYEENIYFKKGYSGYVEINYTVPINQRTGDSVLKFLPINQDDIEERINKGLFSKSIKIRDFSIRYLDKEEIPSSSYFQKKVKIFYRVDFIDISTLDGVLLGNLFVKKRGNSIFIKREFRSVLKNADNESSSGEKKIRSETLRLLGDGYVLFKVHFPQSAECKSNQGEIGLGILSYKFPLVETVEKSGNKIWDYSITTFY
;
A
#
# COMPACT_ATOMS: atom_id res chain seq x y z
N MET A 1 15.61 -41.35 41.67
CA MET A 1 14.24 -40.83 41.53
C MET A 1 14.25 -39.31 41.27
N TYR A 2 14.77 -38.87 40.10
CA TYR A 2 14.84 -37.46 39.72
C TYR A 2 14.80 -37.35 38.20
N SER A 3 13.59 -37.27 37.60
CA SER A 3 13.51 -37.00 36.15
C SER A 3 12.18 -36.36 35.67
N ASN A 4 11.26 -35.94 36.53
CA ASN A 4 9.95 -35.47 36.11
C ASN A 4 9.78 -33.93 36.05
N GLY A 5 10.76 -33.14 36.54
CA GLY A 5 10.64 -31.67 36.62
C GLY A 5 10.94 -30.93 35.30
N LYS A 6 11.84 -31.44 34.46
CA LYS A 6 12.31 -30.75 33.24
C LYS A 6 11.34 -30.84 32.08
N LYS A 7 10.49 -31.87 32.00
CA LYS A 7 9.52 -32.06 30.92
C LYS A 7 8.32 -31.11 31.01
N LYS A 8 7.83 -30.81 32.23
CA LYS A 8 6.70 -29.89 32.47
C LYS A 8 7.06 -28.42 32.18
N MET A 9 8.31 -28.03 32.37
CA MET A 9 8.76 -26.64 32.13
C MET A 9 8.89 -26.33 30.63
N LYS A 10 9.36 -27.32 29.81
CA LYS A 10 9.47 -27.15 28.36
C LYS A 10 8.10 -27.02 27.67
N ILE A 11 7.10 -27.77 28.15
CA ILE A 11 5.74 -27.73 27.59
C ILE A 11 5.06 -26.36 27.89
N LYS A 12 5.23 -25.83 29.11
CA LYS A 12 4.68 -24.49 29.46
C LYS A 12 5.33 -23.35 28.69
N LEU A 13 6.65 -23.47 28.37
CA LEU A 13 7.35 -22.47 27.57
C LEU A 13 6.92 -22.51 26.11
N ALA A 14 6.73 -23.68 25.51
CA ALA A 14 6.24 -23.85 24.15
C ALA A 14 4.83 -23.27 23.95
N HIS A 15 3.93 -23.47 24.92
CA HIS A 15 2.58 -22.88 24.87
C HIS A 15 2.59 -21.34 25.00
N LYS A 16 3.48 -20.78 25.83
CA LYS A 16 3.62 -19.32 25.92
C LYS A 16 4.19 -18.69 24.65
N ILE A 17 5.16 -19.34 24.01
CA ILE A 17 5.74 -18.87 22.74
C ILE A 17 4.72 -19.00 21.60
N SER A 18 3.93 -20.09 21.56
CA SER A 18 2.87 -20.28 20.58
C SER A 18 1.76 -19.24 20.73
N PHE A 19 1.41 -18.84 21.96
CA PHE A 19 0.41 -17.81 22.22
C PHE A 19 0.88 -16.41 21.84
N ILE A 20 2.17 -16.11 21.99
CA ILE A 20 2.78 -14.83 21.58
C ILE A 20 2.85 -14.74 20.05
N LEU A 21 3.15 -15.84 19.35
CA LEU A 21 3.17 -15.87 17.87
C LEU A 21 1.79 -15.66 17.24
N ILE A 22 0.72 -16.15 17.88
CA ILE A 22 -0.65 -15.94 17.42
C ILE A 22 -1.09 -14.47 17.58
N PHE A 23 -0.54 -13.75 18.56
CA PHE A 23 -0.90 -12.34 18.82
C PHE A 23 -0.37 -11.37 17.75
N PHE A 24 0.64 -11.78 16.95
CA PHE A 24 1.20 -10.93 15.87
C PHE A 24 0.37 -10.90 14.59
N PHE A 25 -0.69 -11.71 14.46
CA PHE A 25 -1.51 -11.77 13.24
C PHE A 25 -2.83 -10.99 13.29
N ILE A 26 -3.11 -10.23 14.37
CA ILE A 26 -4.49 -9.79 14.64
C ILE A 26 -4.81 -8.34 14.24
N PHE A 27 -3.86 -7.51 13.76
CA PHE A 27 -4.12 -6.08 13.56
C PHE A 27 -3.73 -5.57 12.18
N ASN A 28 -4.54 -5.86 11.15
CA ASN A 28 -4.44 -5.12 9.89
C ASN A 28 -5.82 -4.66 9.44
N CYS A 29 -6.15 -3.42 9.80
CA CYS A 29 -7.43 -2.80 9.42
C CYS A 29 -7.45 -2.27 8.00
N PHE A 30 -6.28 -1.90 7.46
CA PHE A 30 -6.07 -1.37 6.13
C PHE A 30 -4.72 -1.83 5.61
N GLU A 31 -4.70 -2.30 4.38
CA GLU A 31 -3.49 -2.69 3.68
C GLU A 31 -3.53 -2.11 2.27
N TYR A 32 -2.44 -1.46 1.87
CA TYR A 32 -2.22 -1.05 0.49
C TYR A 32 -0.87 -1.58 0.05
N GLU A 33 -0.86 -2.39 -0.98
CA GLU A 33 0.35 -2.96 -1.56
C GLU A 33 0.42 -2.60 -3.04
N GLU A 34 1.58 -2.14 -3.46
CA GLU A 34 1.89 -1.77 -4.83
C GLU A 34 3.19 -2.44 -5.24
N ASN A 35 3.11 -3.34 -6.21
CA ASN A 35 4.24 -4.08 -6.75
C ASN A 35 4.50 -3.61 -8.18
N ILE A 36 5.62 -2.90 -8.39
CA ILE A 36 6.07 -2.45 -9.70
C ILE A 36 7.10 -3.45 -10.24
N TYR A 37 6.89 -3.95 -11.44
CA TYR A 37 7.78 -4.91 -12.09
C TYR A 37 8.40 -4.28 -13.33
N PHE A 38 9.68 -3.93 -13.25
CA PHE A 38 10.43 -3.44 -14.38
C PHE A 38 10.96 -4.57 -15.24
N LYS A 39 10.73 -4.48 -16.55
CA LYS A 39 11.35 -5.28 -17.60
C LYS A 39 12.55 -4.52 -18.17
N LYS A 40 13.25 -5.15 -19.11
CA LYS A 40 14.29 -4.50 -19.90
C LYS A 40 13.73 -3.25 -20.59
N GLY A 41 14.48 -2.14 -20.56
CA GLY A 41 14.05 -0.86 -21.14
C GLY A 41 13.07 -0.05 -20.28
N TYR A 42 12.87 -0.46 -19.00
CA TYR A 42 12.02 0.22 -18.03
C TYR A 42 10.52 0.25 -18.36
N SER A 43 10.06 -0.58 -19.30
CA SER A 43 8.65 -0.96 -19.39
C SER A 43 8.29 -1.97 -18.31
N GLY A 44 7.01 -2.25 -18.12
CA GLY A 44 6.63 -3.24 -17.12
C GLY A 44 5.14 -3.26 -16.82
N TYR A 45 4.83 -3.64 -15.59
CA TYR A 45 3.49 -3.59 -15.06
C TYR A 45 3.51 -3.29 -13.56
N VAL A 46 2.40 -2.81 -13.08
CA VAL A 46 2.15 -2.63 -11.65
C VAL A 46 0.95 -3.47 -11.24
N GLU A 47 1.08 -4.14 -10.11
CA GLU A 47 -0.02 -4.80 -9.40
C GLU A 47 -0.36 -3.99 -8.16
N ILE A 48 -1.63 -3.64 -8.03
CA ILE A 48 -2.14 -2.87 -6.91
C ILE A 48 -3.15 -3.72 -6.18
N ASN A 49 -2.93 -3.87 -4.89
CA ASN A 49 -3.77 -4.65 -4.01
C ASN A 49 -4.08 -3.84 -2.74
N TYR A 50 -5.35 -3.71 -2.40
CA TYR A 50 -5.72 -3.05 -1.16
C TYR A 50 -6.99 -3.61 -0.56
N THR A 51 -7.08 -3.50 0.76
CA THR A 51 -8.26 -3.83 1.53
C THR A 51 -8.84 -2.56 2.11
N VAL A 52 -10.10 -2.25 1.79
CA VAL A 52 -10.77 -1.06 2.29
C VAL A 52 -12.09 -1.39 2.97
N PRO A 53 -12.43 -0.66 4.05
CA PRO A 53 -13.76 -0.72 4.61
C PRO A 53 -14.78 -0.07 3.67
N ILE A 54 -15.99 -0.62 3.63
CA ILE A 54 -17.10 -0.09 2.85
C ILE A 54 -18.21 0.42 3.77
N ASN A 55 -18.88 1.45 3.30
CA ASN A 55 -20.07 1.97 3.97
C ASN A 55 -21.19 0.93 3.85
N GLN A 56 -21.81 0.57 4.97
CA GLN A 56 -22.85 -0.46 4.99
C GLN A 56 -24.13 -0.05 4.25
N ARG A 57 -24.39 1.25 4.14
CA ARG A 57 -25.62 1.78 3.52
C ARG A 57 -25.47 1.98 2.01
N THR A 58 -24.35 2.54 1.58
CA THR A 58 -24.11 2.89 0.16
C THR A 58 -23.30 1.84 -0.58
N GLY A 59 -22.57 0.99 0.13
CA GLY A 59 -21.64 0.03 -0.48
C GLY A 59 -20.32 0.65 -0.94
N ASP A 60 -20.16 1.98 -0.84
CA ASP A 60 -18.98 2.70 -1.34
C ASP A 60 -17.78 2.54 -0.41
N SER A 61 -16.58 2.75 -0.93
CA SER A 61 -15.37 2.86 -0.13
C SER A 61 -15.46 4.00 0.88
N VAL A 62 -15.12 3.72 2.13
CA VAL A 62 -14.96 4.76 3.16
C VAL A 62 -13.78 5.67 2.81
N LEU A 63 -12.79 5.15 2.09
CA LEU A 63 -11.63 5.90 1.62
C LEU A 63 -11.86 6.34 0.16
N LYS A 64 -12.38 7.55 -0.03
CA LYS A 64 -12.70 8.09 -1.37
C LYS A 64 -11.55 8.08 -2.37
N PHE A 65 -10.30 8.08 -1.89
CA PHE A 65 -9.12 8.00 -2.75
C PHE A 65 -8.75 6.56 -3.18
N LEU A 66 -9.47 5.54 -2.67
CA LEU A 66 -9.33 4.14 -3.07
C LEU A 66 -10.69 3.62 -3.54
N PRO A 67 -11.01 3.80 -4.82
CA PRO A 67 -12.26 3.33 -5.41
C PRO A 67 -12.32 1.80 -5.38
N ILE A 68 -13.54 1.26 -5.40
CA ILE A 68 -13.78 -0.18 -5.39
C ILE A 68 -14.38 -0.71 -6.70
N ASN A 69 -14.81 0.17 -7.58
CA ASN A 69 -15.36 -0.17 -8.90
C ASN A 69 -14.32 0.00 -9.98
N GLN A 70 -14.34 -0.86 -10.98
CA GLN A 70 -13.42 -0.78 -12.12
C GLN A 70 -13.57 0.54 -12.87
N ASP A 71 -14.80 0.99 -13.11
CA ASP A 71 -15.08 2.23 -13.86
C ASP A 71 -14.48 3.46 -13.15
N ASP A 72 -14.61 3.54 -11.80
CA ASP A 72 -14.03 4.62 -11.01
C ASP A 72 -12.49 4.60 -11.04
N ILE A 73 -11.90 3.41 -11.08
CA ILE A 73 -10.45 3.23 -11.20
C ILE A 73 -10.00 3.67 -12.60
N GLU A 74 -10.71 3.25 -13.65
CA GLU A 74 -10.43 3.64 -15.04
C GLU A 74 -10.63 5.13 -15.26
N GLU A 75 -11.68 5.74 -14.69
CA GLU A 75 -11.87 7.19 -14.73
C GLU A 75 -10.71 7.93 -14.07
N ARG A 76 -10.24 7.46 -12.93
CA ARG A 76 -9.09 8.06 -12.24
C ARG A 76 -7.80 7.96 -13.06
N ILE A 77 -7.56 6.80 -13.67
CA ILE A 77 -6.43 6.56 -14.57
C ILE A 77 -6.52 7.50 -15.79
N ASN A 78 -7.71 7.65 -16.34
CA ASN A 78 -7.95 8.44 -17.54
C ASN A 78 -7.97 9.97 -17.32
N LYS A 79 -8.01 10.44 -16.08
CA LYS A 79 -7.84 11.86 -15.72
C LYS A 79 -6.40 12.35 -15.83
N GLY A 80 -5.41 11.46 -15.87
CA GLY A 80 -4.00 11.81 -16.07
C GLY A 80 -3.70 12.32 -17.48
N LEU A 81 -2.75 13.24 -17.62
CA LEU A 81 -2.38 13.87 -18.90
C LEU A 81 -1.92 12.89 -20.00
N PHE A 82 -1.56 11.67 -19.62
CA PHE A 82 -0.98 10.63 -20.50
C PHE A 82 -1.86 9.38 -20.66
N SER A 83 -3.11 9.45 -20.27
CA SER A 83 -3.97 8.31 -19.96
C SER A 83 -4.48 7.48 -21.15
N LYS A 84 -4.33 7.93 -22.38
CA LYS A 84 -4.99 7.27 -23.56
C LYS A 84 -4.49 5.86 -23.90
N SER A 85 -3.46 5.34 -23.23
CA SER A 85 -2.87 4.02 -23.52
C SER A 85 -2.88 3.04 -22.34
N ILE A 86 -3.41 3.45 -21.20
CA ILE A 86 -3.38 2.59 -19.99
C ILE A 86 -4.68 1.80 -19.91
N LYS A 87 -4.55 0.47 -19.84
CA LYS A 87 -5.68 -0.44 -19.64
C LYS A 87 -5.49 -1.21 -18.34
N ILE A 88 -6.56 -1.30 -17.56
CA ILE A 88 -6.62 -2.20 -16.42
C ILE A 88 -6.74 -3.62 -16.96
N ARG A 89 -5.96 -4.51 -16.33
CA ARG A 89 -6.04 -5.95 -16.52
C ARG A 89 -6.26 -6.63 -15.17
N ASP A 90 -6.79 -7.82 -15.21
CA ASP A 90 -6.91 -8.70 -14.05
C ASP A 90 -7.64 -8.05 -12.86
N PHE A 91 -8.66 -7.20 -13.14
CA PHE A 91 -9.46 -6.61 -12.07
C PHE A 91 -10.24 -7.67 -11.31
N SER A 92 -10.13 -7.62 -9.97
CA SER A 92 -10.95 -8.43 -9.11
C SER A 92 -11.37 -7.69 -7.84
N ILE A 93 -12.58 -7.98 -7.39
CA ILE A 93 -13.15 -7.51 -6.13
C ILE A 93 -13.61 -8.72 -5.32
N ARG A 94 -13.18 -8.79 -4.05
CA ARG A 94 -13.60 -9.83 -3.12
C ARG A 94 -14.08 -9.22 -1.81
N TYR A 95 -15.32 -9.51 -1.46
CA TYR A 95 -15.86 -9.16 -0.15
C TYR A 95 -15.27 -10.12 0.88
N LEU A 96 -14.79 -9.57 2.00
CA LEU A 96 -14.24 -10.39 3.08
C LEU A 96 -15.37 -10.96 3.93
N ASP A 97 -15.25 -12.23 4.29
CA ASP A 97 -16.14 -12.89 5.22
C ASP A 97 -15.93 -12.37 6.66
N LYS A 98 -16.92 -12.58 7.52
CA LYS A 98 -16.84 -12.11 8.92
C LYS A 98 -15.66 -12.69 9.67
N GLU A 99 -15.28 -13.93 9.35
CA GLU A 99 -14.15 -14.65 9.95
C GLU A 99 -12.80 -14.05 9.55
N GLU A 100 -12.72 -13.40 8.39
CA GLU A 100 -11.52 -12.73 7.89
C GLU A 100 -11.37 -11.31 8.46
N ILE A 101 -12.42 -10.77 9.07
CA ILE A 101 -12.41 -9.44 9.67
C ILE A 101 -12.20 -9.59 11.18
N PRO A 102 -11.11 -9.03 11.75
CA PRO A 102 -10.90 -9.07 13.19
C PRO A 102 -12.13 -8.59 13.97
N SER A 103 -12.51 -9.29 15.00
CA SER A 103 -13.67 -8.95 15.84
C SER A 103 -13.55 -7.57 16.52
N SER A 104 -12.31 -7.12 16.72
CA SER A 104 -11.99 -5.78 17.20
C SER A 104 -12.11 -4.68 16.14
N SER A 105 -12.34 -5.05 14.87
CA SER A 105 -12.47 -4.07 13.80
C SER A 105 -13.75 -3.26 13.94
N TYR A 106 -13.62 -1.95 13.90
CA TYR A 106 -14.79 -1.04 13.84
C TYR A 106 -15.62 -1.26 12.57
N PHE A 107 -14.95 -1.56 11.46
CA PHE A 107 -15.58 -1.80 10.19
C PHE A 107 -15.89 -3.30 10.02
N GLN A 108 -17.19 -3.63 9.96
CA GLN A 108 -17.69 -5.00 9.86
C GLN A 108 -17.80 -5.50 8.41
N LYS A 109 -17.60 -4.63 7.43
CA LYS A 109 -17.59 -4.98 6.01
C LYS A 109 -16.36 -4.39 5.35
N LYS A 110 -15.61 -5.22 4.66
CA LYS A 110 -14.40 -4.86 3.90
C LYS A 110 -14.40 -5.54 2.56
N VAL A 111 -13.72 -4.93 1.62
CA VAL A 111 -13.46 -5.52 0.30
C VAL A 111 -11.96 -5.49 0.03
N LYS A 112 -11.49 -6.54 -0.62
CA LYS A 112 -10.15 -6.63 -1.19
C LYS A 112 -10.24 -6.39 -2.68
N ILE A 113 -9.47 -5.41 -3.16
CA ILE A 113 -9.38 -5.03 -4.56
C ILE A 113 -8.00 -5.41 -5.06
N PHE A 114 -7.96 -5.99 -6.25
CA PHE A 114 -6.74 -6.24 -6.99
C PHE A 114 -6.93 -5.79 -8.43
N TYR A 115 -5.92 -5.15 -9.01
CA TYR A 115 -5.84 -4.91 -10.43
C TYR A 115 -4.39 -4.75 -10.88
N ARG A 116 -4.20 -4.96 -12.18
CA ARG A 116 -2.92 -4.82 -12.86
C ARG A 116 -3.01 -3.78 -13.96
N VAL A 117 -1.94 -3.02 -14.09
CA VAL A 117 -1.77 -2.02 -15.15
C VAL A 117 -0.42 -2.22 -15.84
N ASP A 118 -0.43 -2.44 -17.15
CA ASP A 118 0.81 -2.51 -17.94
C ASP A 118 1.23 -1.09 -18.36
N PHE A 119 2.54 -0.84 -18.42
CA PHE A 119 3.09 0.44 -18.87
C PHE A 119 4.30 0.25 -19.78
N ILE A 120 4.46 1.15 -20.74
CA ILE A 120 5.67 1.27 -21.56
C ILE A 120 6.63 2.26 -20.91
N ASP A 121 6.09 3.34 -20.34
CA ASP A 121 6.82 4.33 -19.56
C ASP A 121 6.14 4.52 -18.21
N ILE A 122 6.89 4.37 -17.13
CA ILE A 122 6.36 4.49 -15.77
C ILE A 122 5.81 5.90 -15.48
N SER A 123 6.27 6.93 -16.18
CA SER A 123 5.73 8.29 -16.02
C SER A 123 4.24 8.39 -16.34
N THR A 124 3.72 7.46 -17.17
CA THR A 124 2.29 7.39 -17.50
C THR A 124 1.43 6.94 -16.31
N LEU A 125 2.04 6.38 -15.27
CA LEU A 125 1.35 5.94 -14.07
C LEU A 125 1.14 7.06 -13.03
N ASP A 126 1.50 8.31 -13.35
CA ASP A 126 1.15 9.44 -12.49
C ASP A 126 -0.37 9.58 -12.38
N GLY A 127 -0.87 9.66 -11.15
CA GLY A 127 -2.31 9.58 -10.85
C GLY A 127 -2.89 8.17 -10.71
N VAL A 128 -2.19 7.11 -11.20
CA VAL A 128 -2.54 5.70 -10.94
C VAL A 128 -1.97 5.25 -9.60
N LEU A 129 -0.68 5.51 -9.43
CA LEU A 129 0.07 5.16 -8.23
C LEU A 129 -0.27 6.10 -7.07
N LEU A 130 -0.07 5.62 -5.86
CA LEU A 130 -0.26 6.44 -4.66
C LEU A 130 0.84 7.51 -4.58
N GLY A 131 0.45 8.78 -4.44
CA GLY A 131 1.36 9.94 -4.42
C GLY A 131 1.66 10.50 -5.82
N ASN A 132 2.33 11.66 -5.87
CA ASN A 132 2.76 12.25 -7.14
C ASN A 132 4.05 11.56 -7.61
N LEU A 133 4.12 11.28 -8.89
CA LEU A 133 5.22 10.55 -9.51
C LEU A 133 6.05 11.48 -10.40
N PHE A 134 7.36 11.55 -10.14
CA PHE A 134 8.32 12.27 -10.96
C PHE A 134 9.36 11.30 -11.48
N VAL A 135 9.52 11.23 -12.79
CA VAL A 135 10.44 10.30 -13.46
C VAL A 135 11.44 11.06 -14.32
N LYS A 136 12.70 10.70 -14.19
CA LYS A 136 13.79 11.20 -15.05
C LYS A 136 14.64 10.04 -15.54
N LYS A 137 14.78 9.92 -16.85
CA LYS A 137 15.67 8.95 -17.48
C LYS A 137 16.98 9.61 -17.89
N ARG A 138 18.11 8.98 -17.62
CA ARG A 138 19.44 9.44 -18.03
C ARG A 138 20.34 8.25 -18.38
N GLY A 139 20.57 8.06 -19.67
CA GLY A 139 21.30 6.88 -20.16
C GLY A 139 20.63 5.59 -19.69
N ASN A 140 21.42 4.72 -19.06
CA ASN A 140 20.96 3.44 -18.52
C ASN A 140 20.35 3.52 -17.11
N SER A 141 20.03 4.73 -16.63
CA SER A 141 19.46 4.93 -15.31
C SER A 141 18.09 5.57 -15.39
N ILE A 142 17.19 5.11 -14.54
CA ILE A 142 15.90 5.75 -14.27
C ILE A 142 15.88 6.25 -12.83
N PHE A 143 15.50 7.49 -12.64
CA PHE A 143 15.33 8.14 -11.33
C PHE A 143 13.84 8.35 -11.11
N ILE A 144 13.34 7.91 -9.97
CA ILE A 144 11.94 7.98 -9.62
C ILE A 144 11.83 8.66 -8.26
N LYS A 145 11.04 9.73 -8.21
CA LYS A 145 10.70 10.42 -6.97
C LYS A 145 9.20 10.34 -6.77
N ARG A 146 8.78 9.97 -5.58
CA ARG A 146 7.38 9.95 -5.17
C ARG A 146 7.16 10.90 -4.00
N GLU A 147 6.14 11.73 -4.12
CA GLU A 147 5.75 12.67 -3.07
C GLU A 147 4.38 12.29 -2.53
N PHE A 148 4.34 11.87 -1.27
CA PHE A 148 3.11 11.59 -0.56
C PHE A 148 2.70 12.84 0.21
N ARG A 149 1.72 13.58 -0.34
CA ARG A 149 1.17 14.77 0.33
C ARG A 149 0.21 14.34 1.41
N SER A 150 0.25 15.01 2.55
CA SER A 150 -0.78 14.82 3.58
C SER A 150 -2.15 15.12 2.98
N VAL A 151 -3.04 14.13 3.02
CA VAL A 151 -4.43 14.26 2.57
C VAL A 151 -5.18 15.32 3.39
N LEU A 152 -4.66 15.70 4.56
CA LEU A 152 -5.28 16.65 5.49
C LEU A 152 -5.02 18.12 5.16
N LYS A 153 -3.89 18.46 4.51
CA LYS A 153 -3.51 19.87 4.29
C LYS A 153 -4.51 20.68 3.48
N ASN A 154 -5.19 20.05 2.53
CA ASN A 154 -6.14 20.76 1.66
C ASN A 154 -7.54 20.93 2.28
N ALA A 155 -7.81 20.30 3.41
CA ALA A 155 -9.13 20.32 4.03
C ALA A 155 -9.18 21.13 5.33
N ASP A 156 -8.04 21.57 5.85
CA ASP A 156 -8.02 22.36 7.10
C ASP A 156 -8.59 23.76 6.95
N ASN A 157 -8.63 24.28 5.72
CA ASN A 157 -9.12 25.63 5.44
C ASN A 157 -10.63 25.72 5.18
N GLU A 158 -11.33 24.63 4.90
CA GLU A 158 -12.73 24.64 4.48
C GLU A 158 -13.66 23.70 5.27
N SER A 159 -13.15 22.87 6.18
CA SER A 159 -13.97 21.88 6.86
C SER A 159 -14.57 22.35 8.17
N SER A 160 -15.85 22.05 8.37
CA SER A 160 -16.57 22.27 9.63
C SER A 160 -15.94 21.46 10.77
N SER A 161 -16.18 21.88 12.03
CA SER A 161 -15.68 21.18 13.21
C SER A 161 -16.15 19.71 13.27
N GLY A 162 -17.35 19.43 12.73
CA GLY A 162 -17.89 18.07 12.63
C GLY A 162 -17.12 17.18 11.64
N GLU A 163 -16.75 17.73 10.48
CA GLU A 163 -15.97 16.98 9.48
C GLU A 163 -14.56 16.68 9.97
N LYS A 164 -13.93 17.62 10.68
CA LYS A 164 -12.62 17.40 11.32
C LYS A 164 -12.68 16.24 12.32
N LYS A 165 -13.74 16.17 13.13
CA LYS A 165 -13.94 15.08 14.09
C LYS A 165 -14.12 13.72 13.41
N ILE A 166 -15.01 13.63 12.42
CA ILE A 166 -15.24 12.38 11.66
C ILE A 166 -13.94 11.92 11.01
N ARG A 167 -13.19 12.84 10.45
CA ARG A 167 -11.92 12.57 9.81
C ARG A 167 -10.86 12.04 10.78
N SER A 168 -10.69 12.70 11.94
CA SER A 168 -9.73 12.25 12.96
C SER A 168 -10.12 10.88 13.52
N GLU A 169 -11.39 10.58 13.68
CA GLU A 169 -11.87 9.26 14.09
C GLU A 169 -11.61 8.19 13.02
N THR A 170 -11.91 8.49 11.76
CA THR A 170 -11.62 7.57 10.65
C THR A 170 -10.13 7.22 10.58
N LEU A 171 -9.27 8.21 10.77
CA LEU A 171 -7.82 8.01 10.75
C LEU A 171 -7.32 7.21 11.95
N ARG A 172 -7.89 7.45 13.15
CA ARG A 172 -7.60 6.63 14.32
C ARG A 172 -7.99 5.17 14.10
N LEU A 173 -9.11 4.93 13.42
CA LEU A 173 -9.60 3.59 13.10
C LEU A 173 -8.77 2.88 12.01
N LEU A 174 -8.01 3.64 11.22
CA LEU A 174 -7.06 3.14 10.22
C LEU A 174 -5.62 3.13 10.73
N GLY A 175 -5.40 3.49 12.01
CA GLY A 175 -4.07 3.70 12.60
C GLY A 175 -3.12 2.50 12.52
N ASP A 176 -3.66 1.28 12.45
CA ASP A 176 -2.87 0.04 12.29
C ASP A 176 -2.61 -0.29 10.82
N GLY A 177 -3.11 0.52 9.89
CA GLY A 177 -2.93 0.34 8.47
C GLY A 177 -1.50 0.67 8.01
N TYR A 178 -1.06 0.00 6.95
CA TYR A 178 0.23 0.28 6.33
C TYR A 178 0.15 0.38 4.82
N VAL A 179 1.14 1.06 4.26
CA VAL A 179 1.41 1.12 2.83
C VAL A 179 2.71 0.39 2.57
N LEU A 180 2.70 -0.54 1.61
CA LEU A 180 3.84 -1.33 1.20
C LEU A 180 4.09 -1.13 -0.29
N PHE A 181 5.28 -0.68 -0.63
CA PHE A 181 5.77 -0.60 -2.00
C PHE A 181 6.86 -1.64 -2.22
N LYS A 182 6.76 -2.36 -3.32
CA LYS A 182 7.81 -3.24 -3.81
C LYS A 182 8.14 -2.87 -5.25
N VAL A 183 9.41 -2.70 -5.53
CA VAL A 183 9.92 -2.41 -6.87
C VAL A 183 10.83 -3.57 -7.27
N HIS A 184 10.38 -4.34 -8.24
CA HIS A 184 11.13 -5.46 -8.80
C HIS A 184 11.91 -4.98 -10.02
N PHE A 185 13.19 -5.28 -10.07
CA PHE A 185 14.10 -4.90 -11.15
C PHE A 185 15.02 -6.05 -11.51
N PRO A 186 15.62 -6.06 -12.73
CA PRO A 186 16.55 -7.11 -13.14
C PRO A 186 17.69 -7.27 -12.14
N GLN A 187 18.06 -8.52 -11.82
CA GLN A 187 19.13 -8.81 -10.85
C GLN A 187 20.50 -8.21 -11.26
N SER A 188 20.72 -7.98 -12.57
CA SER A 188 21.91 -7.30 -13.09
C SER A 188 21.89 -5.78 -12.91
N ALA A 189 20.80 -5.21 -12.38
CA ALA A 189 20.68 -3.77 -12.16
C ALA A 189 21.12 -3.39 -10.74
N GLU A 190 21.70 -2.19 -10.62
CA GLU A 190 21.96 -1.56 -9.33
C GLU A 190 20.78 -0.68 -8.94
N CYS A 191 20.33 -0.78 -7.68
CA CYS A 191 19.31 0.07 -7.11
C CYS A 191 19.88 0.90 -5.97
N LYS A 192 19.52 2.19 -5.92
CA LYS A 192 19.80 3.09 -4.79
C LYS A 192 18.52 3.74 -4.35
N SER A 193 18.30 3.90 -3.05
CA SER A 193 17.12 4.54 -2.49
C SER A 193 17.44 5.30 -1.21
N ASN A 194 16.70 6.38 -0.95
CA ASN A 194 16.79 7.14 0.30
C ASN A 194 16.02 6.46 1.45
N GLN A 195 15.11 5.53 1.16
CA GLN A 195 14.26 4.83 2.11
C GLN A 195 14.03 3.39 1.65
N GLY A 196 13.73 2.50 2.62
CA GLY A 196 13.40 1.12 2.33
C GLY A 196 14.61 0.19 2.35
N GLU A 197 14.35 -1.08 2.08
CA GLU A 197 15.33 -2.17 2.10
C GLU A 197 15.56 -2.69 0.69
N ILE A 198 16.82 -2.81 0.29
CA ILE A 198 17.20 -3.31 -1.02
C ILE A 198 17.68 -4.76 -0.87
N GLY A 199 17.04 -5.68 -1.56
CA GLY A 199 17.43 -7.08 -1.67
C GLY A 199 17.84 -7.45 -3.10
N LEU A 200 17.92 -8.74 -3.39
CA LEU A 200 18.23 -9.26 -4.73
C LEU A 200 17.09 -8.94 -5.71
N GLY A 201 17.25 -7.86 -6.49
CA GLY A 201 16.28 -7.46 -7.51
C GLY A 201 14.97 -6.87 -6.96
N ILE A 202 14.93 -6.52 -5.69
CA ILE A 202 13.73 -5.94 -5.04
C ILE A 202 14.14 -4.80 -4.12
N LEU A 203 13.46 -3.66 -4.26
CA LEU A 203 13.43 -2.59 -3.27
C LEU A 203 12.08 -2.63 -2.57
N SER A 204 12.06 -2.72 -1.25
CA SER A 204 10.84 -2.74 -0.44
C SER A 204 10.80 -1.54 0.50
N TYR A 205 9.69 -0.81 0.50
CA TYR A 205 9.46 0.34 1.38
C TYR A 205 8.09 0.26 2.03
N LYS A 206 8.08 0.18 3.37
CA LYS A 206 6.87 0.09 4.16
C LYS A 206 6.78 1.24 5.16
N PHE A 207 5.60 1.83 5.29
CA PHE A 207 5.33 2.83 6.33
C PHE A 207 3.89 2.78 6.82
N PRO A 208 3.62 3.20 8.07
CA PRO A 208 2.26 3.28 8.60
C PRO A 208 1.42 4.31 7.83
N LEU A 209 0.18 3.97 7.53
CA LEU A 209 -0.74 4.88 6.83
C LEU A 209 -0.93 6.20 7.60
N VAL A 210 -0.93 6.15 8.93
CA VAL A 210 -1.04 7.33 9.81
C VAL A 210 0.02 8.38 9.52
N GLU A 211 1.21 7.98 9.08
CA GLU A 211 2.26 8.94 8.73
C GLU A 211 1.93 9.82 7.52
N THR A 212 1.03 9.39 6.65
CA THR A 212 0.55 10.22 5.52
C THR A 212 -0.43 11.28 5.98
N VAL A 213 -0.92 11.18 7.20
CA VAL A 213 -2.01 11.97 7.75
C VAL A 213 -1.54 12.94 8.82
N GLU A 214 -0.74 12.47 9.79
CA GLU A 214 -0.37 13.25 10.98
C GLU A 214 0.79 14.22 10.73
N LYS A 215 1.68 13.89 9.79
CA LYS A 215 2.84 14.74 9.54
C LYS A 215 2.49 15.88 8.59
N SER A 216 2.68 17.10 9.04
CA SER A 216 2.48 18.36 8.29
C SER A 216 3.41 18.54 7.08
N GLY A 217 4.27 17.56 6.78
CA GLY A 217 5.25 17.57 5.69
C GLY A 217 4.92 16.59 4.57
N ASN A 218 5.46 16.85 3.38
CA ASN A 218 5.45 15.89 2.30
C ASN A 218 6.45 14.78 2.62
N LYS A 219 6.01 13.52 2.57
CA LYS A 219 6.91 12.37 2.63
C LYS A 219 7.47 12.14 1.23
N ILE A 220 8.79 12.11 1.13
CA ILE A 220 9.49 11.93 -0.15
C ILE A 220 10.21 10.59 -0.13
N TRP A 221 9.94 9.78 -1.15
CA TRP A 221 10.67 8.56 -1.45
C TRP A 221 11.27 8.66 -2.84
N ASP A 222 12.58 8.62 -2.92
CA ASP A 222 13.30 8.61 -4.19
C ASP A 222 14.23 7.40 -4.30
N TYR A 223 14.29 6.87 -5.52
CA TYR A 223 15.14 5.74 -5.85
C TYR A 223 15.58 5.79 -7.31
N SER A 224 16.68 5.12 -7.60
CA SER A 224 17.19 4.98 -8.95
C SER A 224 17.53 3.52 -9.26
N ILE A 225 17.32 3.15 -10.50
CA ILE A 225 17.68 1.83 -11.03
C ILE A 225 18.60 2.05 -12.23
N THR A 226 19.77 1.46 -12.19
CA THR A 226 20.78 1.51 -13.27
C THR A 226 20.98 0.12 -13.82
N THR A 227 20.74 -0.08 -15.11
CA THR A 227 20.96 -1.36 -15.81
C THR A 227 22.34 -1.38 -16.46
N PHE A 228 23.07 -2.48 -16.27
CA PHE A 228 24.32 -2.73 -16.95
C PHE A 228 24.05 -3.67 -18.14
N TYR A 229 24.43 -3.24 -19.33
CA TYR A 229 24.32 -4.02 -20.57
C TYR A 229 25.67 -4.63 -20.91
#